data_9f6d19f0867abf479b7ddacbebe43c83
#
_entry.id   9f6d19f0867abf479b7ddacbebe43c83
#
_cell.length_a   1.000
_cell.length_b   1.000
_cell.length_c   1.000
_cell.angle_alpha   90.00
_cell.angle_beta   90.00
_cell.angle_gamma   90.00
#
_symmetry.space_group_name_H-M   'P 1'
#
loop_
_entity.id
_entity.type
_entity.pdbx_description
1 polymer ?
#
loop_
_entity_poly.entity_id
_entity_poly.type
_entity_poly.pdbx_seq_one_letter_code
_entity_poly.pdbx_strand_id
1 'polypeptide(L)'
;MKFTTIAGFSAAILALLAVGGWLAMSDHRSQVATRTTTVQSSPQPTPSRAKAAADERFVIKRILPIDGPIRYGDWHWDEANVPAGPLVITVDLDARVLSVFRNGYEIAATAVLLGTQEKPTPTGVFPITQKREHHVSNLYDAPMPFMQRLTDDGISIHATKVENGYASHGCIGVPAPFAKKLFETTALGDKVYITRGKQVGLGDSLVS
;
A
#
# COMPACT_ATOMS: atom_id res chain seq x y z
N MET A 1 -14.80 48.91 27.09
CA MET A 1 -15.78 49.10 28.17
C MET A 1 -16.15 47.73 28.77
N LYS A 2 -15.83 47.65 30.06
CA LYS A 2 -16.36 46.80 31.13
C LYS A 2 -16.09 45.29 31.11
N PHE A 3 -15.20 44.95 31.96
CA PHE A 3 -14.95 43.77 32.77
C PHE A 3 -16.20 43.21 33.46
N THR A 4 -16.26 41.91 33.73
CA THR A 4 -16.62 41.43 35.09
C THR A 4 -16.11 39.99 35.28
N THR A 5 -15.20 39.87 36.25
CA THR A 5 -14.72 38.68 36.93
C THR A 5 -15.69 38.34 38.04
N ILE A 6 -15.96 37.03 38.35
CA ILE A 6 -16.34 36.60 39.71
C ILE A 6 -15.68 35.27 40.01
N ALA A 7 -14.91 35.27 41.10
CA ALA A 7 -14.31 34.15 41.82
C ALA A 7 -15.22 33.75 43.01
N GLY A 8 -15.03 32.55 43.55
CA GLY A 8 -15.58 32.09 44.85
C GLY A 8 -15.28 30.61 45.02
N PHE A 9 -14.27 30.23 45.68
CA PHE A 9 -14.04 29.99 47.15
C PHE A 9 -15.03 29.03 47.81
N SER A 10 -14.52 28.00 48.36
CA SER A 10 -14.36 27.46 49.73
C SER A 10 -14.97 26.06 49.84
N ALA A 11 -14.57 25.13 50.63
CA ALA A 11 -13.55 24.93 51.66
C ALA A 11 -13.74 23.48 52.18
N ALA A 12 -12.70 22.97 52.76
CA ALA A 12 -12.53 21.67 53.37
C ALA A 12 -13.46 21.43 54.58
N ILE A 13 -13.74 20.15 54.92
CA ILE A 13 -13.88 19.68 56.30
C ILE A 13 -13.30 18.26 56.42
N LEU A 14 -12.31 18.13 57.32
CA LEU A 14 -11.81 16.91 57.92
C LEU A 14 -12.80 16.37 58.94
N ALA A 15 -12.93 15.06 59.07
CA ALA A 15 -13.29 14.41 60.32
C ALA A 15 -12.61 13.04 60.44
N LEU A 16 -11.63 12.98 61.29
CA LEU A 16 -11.07 11.78 61.96
C LEU A 16 -12.03 11.24 62.98
N LEU A 17 -12.26 9.93 63.05
CA LEU A 17 -12.49 9.20 64.28
C LEU A 17 -11.94 7.76 64.10
N ALA A 18 -10.97 7.46 64.95
CA ALA A 18 -10.47 6.13 65.26
C ALA A 18 -11.35 5.53 66.39
N VAL A 19 -11.40 4.21 66.49
CA VAL A 19 -11.46 3.31 67.64
C VAL A 19 -11.84 1.91 67.07
N GLY A 20 -10.97 0.96 67.10
CA GLY A 20 -10.82 0.04 68.24
C GLY A 20 -11.23 -1.37 67.87
N GLY A 21 -10.24 -2.22 67.62
CA GLY A 21 -10.08 -3.54 68.24
C GLY A 21 -11.04 -4.65 67.83
N TRP A 22 -10.53 -5.70 67.25
CA TRP A 22 -10.36 -7.01 67.88
C TRP A 22 -9.83 -8.07 66.91
N LEU A 23 -8.84 -8.79 67.45
CA LEU A 23 -8.24 -9.96 66.82
C LEU A 23 -9.28 -11.09 66.66
N ALA A 24 -9.41 -11.63 65.44
CA ALA A 24 -9.85 -13.00 65.25
C ALA A 24 -8.91 -13.62 64.21
N MET A 25 -7.96 -14.39 64.66
CA MET A 25 -7.18 -15.32 63.84
C MET A 25 -8.18 -16.33 63.29
N SER A 26 -8.37 -16.25 61.94
CA SER A 26 -8.98 -17.33 61.19
C SER A 26 -7.99 -17.68 60.06
N ASP A 27 -7.37 -18.82 60.33
CA ASP A 27 -6.48 -19.51 59.40
C ASP A 27 -7.27 -19.90 58.14
N HIS A 28 -7.26 -19.04 57.14
CA HIS A 28 -7.75 -19.37 55.80
C HIS A 28 -6.54 -19.66 54.94
N ARG A 29 -6.13 -20.93 54.95
CA ARG A 29 -5.31 -21.53 53.91
C ARG A 29 -5.96 -21.25 52.55
N SER A 30 -5.61 -20.15 51.95
CA SER A 30 -5.94 -19.88 50.56
C SER A 30 -5.19 -20.88 49.66
N GLN A 31 -5.91 -21.86 49.22
CA GLN A 31 -5.47 -22.71 48.11
C GLN A 31 -5.33 -21.82 46.89
N VAL A 32 -4.10 -21.49 46.55
CA VAL A 32 -3.74 -20.90 45.26
C VAL A 32 -3.99 -21.98 44.21
N ALA A 33 -5.19 -21.98 43.65
CA ALA A 33 -5.46 -22.73 42.44
C ALA A 33 -4.62 -22.13 41.32
N THR A 34 -3.48 -22.75 41.07
CA THR A 34 -2.65 -22.47 39.88
C THR A 34 -3.49 -22.81 38.64
N ARG A 35 -4.20 -21.82 38.09
CA ARG A 35 -4.76 -21.94 36.76
C ARG A 35 -3.59 -21.98 35.79
N THR A 36 -3.19 -23.18 35.44
CA THR A 36 -2.36 -23.42 34.28
C THR A 36 -3.16 -22.99 33.05
N THR A 37 -3.02 -21.73 32.65
CA THR A 37 -3.51 -21.27 31.34
C THR A 37 -2.66 -21.97 30.31
N THR A 38 -3.16 -23.08 29.79
CA THR A 38 -2.60 -23.69 28.58
C THR A 38 -2.78 -22.70 27.47
N VAL A 39 -1.72 -21.93 27.20
CA VAL A 39 -1.62 -21.13 25.99
C VAL A 39 -1.57 -22.14 24.84
N GLN A 40 -2.71 -22.34 24.21
CA GLN A 40 -2.84 -23.11 22.99
C GLN A 40 -2.13 -22.31 21.91
N SER A 41 -0.83 -22.58 21.72
CA SER A 41 -0.06 -22.02 20.60
C SER A 41 -0.70 -22.52 19.32
N SER A 42 -1.34 -21.60 18.60
CA SER A 42 -1.78 -21.87 17.23
C SER A 42 -0.58 -22.39 16.42
N PRO A 43 -0.73 -23.45 15.64
CA PRO A 43 0.38 -23.98 14.86
C PRO A 43 0.94 -22.89 13.95
N GLN A 44 2.18 -22.49 14.18
CA GLN A 44 2.89 -21.59 13.28
C GLN A 44 3.01 -22.30 11.92
N PRO A 45 2.60 -21.64 10.82
CA PRO A 45 2.72 -22.27 9.51
C PRO A 45 4.19 -22.60 9.22
N THR A 46 4.44 -23.81 8.76
CA THR A 46 5.77 -24.24 8.34
C THR A 46 6.27 -23.33 7.20
N PRO A 47 7.59 -23.06 7.09
CA PRO A 47 8.15 -22.18 6.05
C PRO A 47 7.71 -22.57 4.62
N SER A 48 7.54 -23.86 4.34
CA SER A 48 7.06 -24.36 3.05
C SER A 48 5.60 -23.96 2.78
N ARG A 49 4.72 -24.05 3.79
CA ARG A 49 3.31 -23.65 3.66
C ARG A 49 3.14 -22.14 3.53
N ALA A 50 3.97 -21.37 4.23
CA ALA A 50 3.98 -19.92 4.11
C ALA A 50 4.46 -19.45 2.72
N LYS A 51 5.46 -20.13 2.15
CA LYS A 51 5.93 -19.85 0.79
C LYS A 51 4.88 -20.22 -0.25
N ALA A 52 4.26 -21.40 -0.18
CA ALA A 52 3.21 -21.80 -1.10
C ALA A 52 2.00 -20.86 -1.03
N ALA A 53 1.56 -20.46 0.16
CA ALA A 53 0.48 -19.47 0.33
C ALA A 53 0.87 -18.05 -0.12
N ALA A 54 2.16 -17.72 -0.11
CA ALA A 54 2.67 -16.48 -0.68
C ALA A 54 2.64 -16.53 -2.22
N ASP A 55 3.08 -17.64 -2.79
CA ASP A 55 3.12 -17.85 -4.24
C ASP A 55 1.70 -17.85 -4.84
N GLU A 56 0.70 -18.45 -4.19
CA GLU A 56 -0.70 -18.41 -4.63
C GLU A 56 -1.30 -16.99 -4.72
N ARG A 57 -0.84 -16.07 -3.90
CA ARG A 57 -1.32 -14.66 -3.92
C ARG A 57 -0.85 -13.89 -5.14
N PHE A 58 0.18 -14.40 -5.81
CA PHE A 58 0.77 -13.78 -7.00
C PHE A 58 0.41 -14.53 -8.29
N VAL A 59 -0.47 -15.53 -8.22
CA VAL A 59 -1.04 -16.17 -9.40
C VAL A 59 -2.18 -15.32 -9.94
N ILE A 60 -2.23 -15.13 -11.26
CA ILE A 60 -3.29 -14.36 -11.93
C ILE A 60 -4.60 -15.15 -11.86
N LYS A 61 -5.59 -14.56 -11.18
CA LYS A 61 -6.94 -15.14 -10.97
C LYS A 61 -8.01 -14.47 -11.81
N ARG A 62 -7.78 -13.21 -12.20
CA ARG A 62 -8.65 -12.43 -13.07
C ARG A 62 -7.81 -11.51 -13.94
N ILE A 63 -8.15 -11.45 -15.21
CA ILE A 63 -7.77 -10.37 -16.13
C ILE A 63 -8.95 -9.42 -16.23
N LEU A 64 -8.68 -8.12 -16.13
CA LEU A 64 -9.70 -7.09 -16.25
C LEU A 64 -10.30 -7.14 -17.66
N PRO A 65 -11.63 -7.32 -17.81
CA PRO A 65 -12.23 -7.33 -19.14
C PRO A 65 -12.20 -5.91 -19.74
N ILE A 66 -11.46 -5.75 -20.83
CA ILE A 66 -11.31 -4.51 -21.57
C ILE A 66 -11.59 -4.81 -23.04
N ASP A 67 -12.52 -4.08 -23.61
CA ASP A 67 -12.88 -4.24 -25.01
C ASP A 67 -11.89 -3.51 -25.91
N GLY A 68 -11.07 -4.27 -26.64
CA GLY A 68 -10.10 -3.75 -27.60
C GLY A 68 -8.77 -3.29 -26.96
N PRO A 69 -7.91 -2.63 -27.77
CA PRO A 69 -6.60 -2.17 -27.31
C PRO A 69 -6.71 -0.93 -26.42
N ILE A 70 -5.89 -0.89 -25.37
CA ILE A 70 -5.76 0.30 -24.51
C ILE A 70 -4.94 1.36 -25.28
N ARG A 71 -5.56 2.48 -25.59
CA ARG A 71 -4.93 3.60 -26.32
C ARG A 71 -4.30 4.59 -25.34
N TYR A 72 -3.42 5.44 -25.83
CA TYR A 72 -2.88 6.54 -25.03
C TYR A 72 -3.99 7.44 -24.49
N GLY A 73 -3.98 7.67 -23.17
CA GLY A 73 -5.02 8.38 -22.43
C GLY A 73 -6.10 7.48 -21.83
N ASP A 74 -6.27 6.25 -22.36
CA ASP A 74 -7.23 5.29 -21.82
C ASP A 74 -6.73 4.71 -20.49
N TRP A 75 -7.67 4.53 -19.58
CA TRP A 75 -7.44 3.84 -18.32
C TRP A 75 -8.72 3.16 -17.85
N HIS A 76 -8.57 2.03 -17.18
CA HIS A 76 -9.63 1.20 -16.64
C HIS A 76 -9.36 0.92 -15.18
N TRP A 77 -10.43 0.90 -14.35
CA TRP A 77 -10.34 0.60 -12.93
C TRP A 77 -11.62 -0.05 -12.45
N ASP A 78 -11.52 -1.31 -12.02
CA ASP A 78 -12.60 -2.07 -11.43
C ASP A 78 -12.07 -2.99 -10.32
N GLU A 79 -12.39 -2.67 -9.09
CA GLU A 79 -12.05 -3.45 -7.90
C GLU A 79 -13.27 -4.06 -7.22
N ALA A 80 -14.43 -4.08 -7.91
CA ALA A 80 -15.64 -4.68 -7.40
C ALA A 80 -15.45 -6.18 -7.14
N ASN A 81 -15.85 -6.62 -5.94
CA ASN A 81 -15.74 -8.02 -5.49
C ASN A 81 -14.31 -8.57 -5.47
N VAL A 82 -13.28 -7.73 -5.48
CA VAL A 82 -11.90 -8.14 -5.34
C VAL A 82 -11.52 -8.23 -3.87
N PRO A 83 -11.06 -9.40 -3.39
CA PRO A 83 -10.66 -9.55 -1.99
C PRO A 83 -9.45 -8.69 -1.67
N ALA A 84 -9.38 -8.21 -0.42
CA ALA A 84 -8.20 -7.54 0.10
C ALA A 84 -6.97 -8.46 0.02
N GLY A 85 -5.80 -7.87 -0.21
CA GLY A 85 -4.56 -8.63 -0.32
C GLY A 85 -3.41 -7.79 -0.85
N PRO A 86 -2.24 -8.40 -1.05
CA PRO A 86 -1.05 -7.72 -1.55
C PRO A 86 -1.27 -7.17 -2.95
N LEU A 87 -0.64 -6.01 -3.20
CA LEU A 87 -0.60 -5.40 -4.53
C LEU A 87 0.65 -5.84 -5.29
N VAL A 88 0.47 -6.02 -6.59
CA VAL A 88 1.54 -6.13 -7.58
C VAL A 88 1.20 -5.20 -8.72
N ILE A 89 2.18 -4.40 -9.11
CA ILE A 89 2.10 -3.52 -10.27
C ILE A 89 3.01 -4.10 -11.34
N THR A 90 2.53 -4.24 -12.56
CA THR A 90 3.34 -4.67 -13.70
C THR A 90 3.36 -3.58 -14.75
N VAL A 91 4.49 -3.43 -15.41
CA VAL A 91 4.66 -2.53 -16.56
C VAL A 91 5.35 -3.33 -17.66
N ASP A 92 4.66 -3.55 -18.77
CA ASP A 92 5.30 -4.11 -19.95
C ASP A 92 5.70 -2.99 -20.92
N LEU A 93 7.01 -2.93 -21.22
CA LEU A 93 7.58 -1.86 -22.03
C LEU A 93 7.22 -1.97 -23.51
N ASP A 94 6.99 -3.18 -24.03
CA ASP A 94 6.64 -3.39 -25.43
C ASP A 94 5.15 -3.17 -25.65
N ALA A 95 4.30 -3.68 -24.73
CA ALA A 95 2.87 -3.41 -24.75
C ALA A 95 2.53 -1.95 -24.37
N ARG A 96 3.43 -1.25 -23.68
CA ARG A 96 3.22 0.09 -23.12
C ARG A 96 2.01 0.16 -22.20
N VAL A 97 1.84 -0.85 -21.36
CA VAL A 97 0.72 -0.99 -20.43
C VAL A 97 1.23 -1.17 -19.01
N LEU A 98 0.59 -0.47 -18.09
CA LEU A 98 0.70 -0.70 -16.64
C LEU A 98 -0.59 -1.36 -16.18
N SER A 99 -0.45 -2.49 -15.46
CA SER A 99 -1.54 -3.20 -14.80
C SER A 99 -1.33 -3.24 -13.29
N VAL A 100 -2.44 -3.19 -12.56
CA VAL A 100 -2.46 -3.31 -11.08
C VAL A 100 -3.24 -4.55 -10.69
N PHE A 101 -2.61 -5.42 -9.91
CA PHE A 101 -3.22 -6.63 -9.38
C PHE A 101 -3.34 -6.54 -7.87
N ARG A 102 -4.51 -6.92 -7.34
CA ARG A 102 -4.71 -7.15 -5.91
C ARG A 102 -5.05 -8.61 -5.67
N ASN A 103 -4.23 -9.30 -4.88
CA ASN A 103 -4.42 -10.73 -4.58
C ASN A 103 -4.56 -11.62 -5.85
N GLY A 104 -3.87 -11.26 -6.94
CA GLY A 104 -3.95 -11.94 -8.24
C GLY A 104 -5.09 -11.49 -9.15
N TYR A 105 -5.97 -10.60 -8.71
CA TYR A 105 -7.03 -10.03 -9.54
C TYR A 105 -6.55 -8.73 -10.16
N GLU A 106 -6.55 -8.63 -11.48
CA GLU A 106 -6.31 -7.35 -12.15
C GLU A 106 -7.45 -6.40 -11.86
N ILE A 107 -7.13 -5.28 -11.24
CA ILE A 107 -8.09 -4.24 -10.84
C ILE A 107 -7.98 -2.98 -11.68
N ALA A 108 -6.85 -2.81 -12.37
CA ALA A 108 -6.66 -1.62 -13.20
C ALA A 108 -5.65 -1.87 -14.31
N ALA A 109 -5.83 -1.17 -15.42
CA ALA A 109 -4.89 -1.10 -16.52
C ALA A 109 -4.93 0.27 -17.22
N THR A 110 -3.78 0.73 -17.73
CA THR A 110 -3.66 1.97 -18.50
C THR A 110 -2.50 1.92 -19.47
N ALA A 111 -2.62 2.64 -20.59
CA ALA A 111 -1.47 2.92 -21.44
C ALA A 111 -0.52 3.89 -20.73
N VAL A 112 0.79 3.74 -20.98
CA VAL A 112 1.83 4.53 -20.31
C VAL A 112 2.75 5.23 -21.30
N LEU A 113 3.26 6.40 -20.91
CA LEU A 113 4.45 7.00 -21.51
C LEU A 113 5.69 6.41 -20.84
N LEU A 114 6.70 6.11 -21.64
CA LEU A 114 7.98 5.54 -21.22
C LEU A 114 9.14 6.44 -21.64
N GLY A 115 10.32 6.11 -21.17
CA GLY A 115 11.55 6.81 -21.55
C GLY A 115 11.90 6.66 -23.03
N THR A 116 12.76 7.56 -23.51
CA THR A 116 13.35 7.51 -24.85
C THR A 116 14.44 6.45 -24.93
N GLN A 117 15.06 6.29 -26.13
CA GLN A 117 16.23 5.42 -26.29
C GLN A 117 17.44 5.94 -25.51
N GLU A 118 17.61 7.26 -25.39
CA GLU A 118 18.71 7.90 -24.66
C GLU A 118 18.50 7.84 -23.13
N LYS A 119 17.24 7.76 -22.70
CA LYS A 119 16.83 7.69 -21.29
C LYS A 119 15.74 6.63 -21.11
N PRO A 120 16.09 5.35 -21.25
CA PRO A 120 15.11 4.28 -21.23
C PRO A 120 14.54 4.03 -19.83
N THR A 121 13.29 3.60 -19.78
CA THR A 121 12.72 3.03 -18.56
C THR A 121 13.42 1.69 -18.27
N PRO A 122 13.98 1.48 -17.08
CA PRO A 122 14.71 0.25 -16.76
C PRO A 122 13.76 -0.93 -16.59
N THR A 123 14.23 -2.15 -16.91
CA THR A 123 13.56 -3.40 -16.52
C THR A 123 14.05 -3.87 -15.15
N GLY A 124 13.20 -4.58 -14.41
CA GLY A 124 13.53 -5.10 -13.09
C GLY A 124 12.35 -5.09 -12.12
N VAL A 125 12.65 -5.28 -10.85
CA VAL A 125 11.67 -5.24 -9.76
C VAL A 125 12.05 -4.14 -8.80
N PHE A 126 11.19 -3.16 -8.67
CA PHE A 126 11.47 -1.95 -7.91
C PHE A 126 10.42 -1.76 -6.81
N PRO A 127 10.82 -1.53 -5.55
CA PRO A 127 9.88 -1.11 -4.52
C PRO A 127 9.50 0.37 -4.73
N ILE A 128 8.29 0.75 -4.36
CA ILE A 128 7.95 2.17 -4.20
C ILE A 128 8.70 2.68 -2.96
N THR A 129 9.70 3.55 -3.16
CA THR A 129 10.57 4.06 -2.09
C THR A 129 10.14 5.40 -1.53
N GLN A 130 9.38 6.18 -2.31
CA GLN A 130 8.88 7.48 -1.92
C GLN A 130 7.56 7.77 -2.62
N LYS A 131 6.67 8.50 -1.93
CA LYS A 131 5.40 8.98 -2.49
C LYS A 131 5.24 10.47 -2.17
N ARG A 132 4.92 11.28 -3.17
CA ARG A 132 4.61 12.71 -3.01
C ARG A 132 3.47 13.09 -3.93
N GLU A 133 2.41 13.65 -3.36
CA GLU A 133 1.26 14.12 -4.13
C GLU A 133 1.64 15.29 -5.05
N HIS A 134 2.43 16.22 -4.51
CA HIS A 134 2.99 17.35 -5.26
C HIS A 134 4.51 17.20 -5.29
N HIS A 135 5.06 16.98 -6.46
CA HIS A 135 6.50 16.87 -6.68
C HIS A 135 6.89 17.61 -7.96
N VAL A 136 8.06 18.22 -7.93
CA VAL A 136 8.71 18.82 -9.11
C VAL A 136 10.06 18.14 -9.28
N SER A 137 10.38 17.74 -10.49
CA SER A 137 11.66 17.11 -10.80
C SER A 137 12.81 18.09 -10.58
N ASN A 138 13.79 17.71 -9.77
CA ASN A 138 14.99 18.52 -9.55
C ASN A 138 15.91 18.62 -10.79
N LEU A 139 15.76 17.67 -11.74
CA LEU A 139 16.60 17.61 -12.94
C LEU A 139 15.97 18.34 -14.13
N TYR A 140 14.65 18.37 -14.22
CA TYR A 140 13.92 18.86 -15.39
C TYR A 140 12.97 20.00 -15.10
N ASP A 141 12.86 20.43 -13.84
CA ASP A 141 11.91 21.45 -13.36
C ASP A 141 10.46 21.20 -13.86
N ALA A 142 10.10 19.92 -13.97
CA ALA A 142 8.82 19.47 -14.50
C ALA A 142 7.91 18.97 -13.38
N PRO A 143 6.61 19.33 -13.37
CA PRO A 143 5.65 18.81 -12.42
C PRO A 143 5.49 17.29 -12.56
N MET A 144 5.50 16.59 -11.44
CA MET A 144 5.30 15.14 -11.32
C MET A 144 4.22 14.85 -10.27
N PRO A 145 2.94 15.18 -10.52
CA PRO A 145 1.87 14.95 -9.55
C PRO A 145 1.71 13.46 -9.25
N PHE A 146 1.38 13.11 -8.01
CA PHE A 146 1.20 11.76 -7.53
C PHE A 146 2.43 10.87 -7.74
N MET A 147 3.62 11.45 -7.57
CA MET A 147 4.90 10.78 -7.78
C MET A 147 5.09 9.60 -6.83
N GLN A 148 5.50 8.45 -7.40
CA GLN A 148 5.88 7.24 -6.71
C GLN A 148 7.26 6.80 -7.23
N ARG A 149 8.29 7.00 -6.41
CA ARG A 149 9.69 6.77 -6.79
C ARG A 149 10.04 5.29 -6.76
N LEU A 150 10.74 4.83 -7.78
CA LEU A 150 11.14 3.44 -7.96
C LEU A 150 12.65 3.24 -7.82
N THR A 151 13.46 4.17 -8.32
CA THR A 151 14.93 4.04 -8.35
C THR A 151 15.62 5.21 -7.66
N ASP A 152 16.88 5.01 -7.28
CA ASP A 152 17.66 6.04 -6.58
C ASP A 152 17.99 7.25 -7.48
N ASP A 153 18.14 7.02 -8.79
CA ASP A 153 18.35 8.06 -9.80
C ASP A 153 17.08 8.81 -10.21
N GLY A 154 15.91 8.44 -9.62
CA GLY A 154 14.69 9.26 -9.69
C GLY A 154 13.61 8.74 -10.64
N ILE A 155 13.77 7.58 -11.27
CA ILE A 155 12.69 6.99 -12.08
C ILE A 155 11.47 6.75 -11.18
N SER A 156 10.32 7.22 -11.66
CA SER A 156 9.08 7.26 -10.88
C SER A 156 7.87 6.98 -11.78
N ILE A 157 6.77 6.53 -11.17
CA ILE A 157 5.43 6.60 -11.76
C ILE A 157 4.83 7.94 -11.35
N HIS A 158 4.26 8.69 -12.28
CA HIS A 158 3.60 9.97 -11.98
C HIS A 158 2.54 10.35 -13.01
N ALA A 159 1.68 11.29 -12.66
CA ALA A 159 0.72 11.85 -13.61
C ALA A 159 1.42 12.66 -14.71
N THR A 160 0.99 12.42 -15.94
CA THR A 160 1.37 13.25 -17.08
C THR A 160 0.32 13.15 -18.20
N LYS A 161 0.47 13.95 -19.24
CA LYS A 161 -0.33 13.83 -20.45
C LYS A 161 0.16 12.64 -21.25
N VAL A 162 -0.64 11.59 -21.38
CA VAL A 162 -0.30 10.36 -22.10
C VAL A 162 -0.85 10.47 -23.52
N GLU A 163 -0.01 10.86 -24.47
CA GLU A 163 -0.36 11.09 -25.87
C GLU A 163 0.75 10.63 -26.81
N ASN A 164 0.40 10.41 -28.08
CA ASN A 164 1.37 10.13 -29.13
C ASN A 164 2.34 11.30 -29.32
N GLY A 165 3.60 10.99 -29.62
CA GLY A 165 4.64 12.00 -29.86
C GLY A 165 5.31 12.53 -28.58
N TYR A 166 4.88 12.09 -27.41
CA TYR A 166 5.53 12.40 -26.14
C TYR A 166 6.31 11.19 -25.60
N ALA A 167 7.35 11.48 -24.86
CA ALA A 167 8.15 10.49 -24.13
C ALA A 167 8.66 11.12 -22.83
N SER A 168 9.03 10.29 -21.87
CA SER A 168 9.65 10.72 -20.63
C SER A 168 11.19 10.62 -20.70
N HIS A 169 11.86 11.01 -19.64
CA HIS A 169 13.28 10.78 -19.40
C HIS A 169 13.51 9.55 -18.50
N GLY A 170 12.77 8.47 -18.77
CA GLY A 170 12.84 7.21 -18.04
C GLY A 170 11.65 6.95 -17.11
N CYS A 171 10.93 7.97 -16.69
CA CYS A 171 9.76 7.81 -15.83
C CYS A 171 8.60 7.10 -16.56
N ILE A 172 7.68 6.55 -15.79
CA ILE A 172 6.45 5.93 -16.26
C ILE A 172 5.32 6.95 -16.07
N GLY A 173 4.89 7.54 -17.17
CA GLY A 173 3.81 8.52 -17.18
C GLY A 173 2.46 7.87 -17.34
N VAL A 174 1.50 8.21 -16.48
CA VAL A 174 0.12 7.71 -16.52
C VAL A 174 -0.89 8.85 -16.52
N PRO A 175 -2.14 8.64 -17.00
CA PRO A 175 -3.19 9.66 -16.92
C PRO A 175 -3.44 10.14 -15.49
N ALA A 176 -3.70 11.43 -15.30
CA ALA A 176 -3.82 12.02 -13.97
C ALA A 176 -4.89 11.38 -13.07
N PRO A 177 -6.11 11.03 -13.55
CA PRO A 177 -7.10 10.34 -12.72
C PRO A 177 -6.61 8.95 -12.28
N PHE A 178 -5.90 8.22 -13.16
CA PHE A 178 -5.29 6.93 -12.83
C PHE A 178 -4.18 7.10 -11.80
N ALA A 179 -3.28 8.06 -12.00
CA ALA A 179 -2.16 8.34 -11.09
C ALA A 179 -2.66 8.61 -9.67
N LYS A 180 -3.73 9.39 -9.53
CA LYS A 180 -4.36 9.67 -8.24
C LYS A 180 -4.86 8.40 -7.56
N LYS A 181 -5.65 7.58 -8.27
CA LYS A 181 -6.15 6.30 -7.74
C LYS A 181 -5.01 5.36 -7.37
N LEU A 182 -4.01 5.21 -8.22
CA LEU A 182 -2.83 4.38 -7.95
C LEU A 182 -2.09 4.88 -6.70
N PHE A 183 -1.90 6.19 -6.59
CA PHE A 183 -1.26 6.80 -5.42
C PHE A 183 -2.03 6.53 -4.12
N GLU A 184 -3.36 6.61 -4.13
CA GLU A 184 -4.21 6.34 -2.96
C GLU A 184 -4.23 4.84 -2.59
N THR A 185 -4.06 3.96 -3.58
CA THR A 185 -4.18 2.50 -3.42
C THR A 185 -2.88 1.85 -2.95
N THR A 186 -1.73 2.37 -3.38
CA THR A 186 -0.40 1.79 -3.11
C THR A 186 0.18 2.26 -1.77
N ALA A 187 1.14 1.48 -1.26
CA ALA A 187 1.96 1.79 -0.09
C ALA A 187 3.46 1.79 -0.42
N LEU A 188 4.27 2.36 0.47
CA LEU A 188 5.72 2.22 0.39
C LEU A 188 6.10 0.74 0.51
N GLY A 189 7.00 0.29 -0.35
CA GLY A 189 7.45 -1.10 -0.41
C GLY A 189 6.66 -1.98 -1.39
N ASP A 190 5.50 -1.55 -1.89
CA ASP A 190 4.80 -2.26 -2.96
C ASP A 190 5.70 -2.41 -4.19
N LYS A 191 5.62 -3.57 -4.84
CA LYS A 191 6.54 -3.93 -5.92
C LYS A 191 5.98 -3.59 -7.28
N VAL A 192 6.84 -3.00 -8.10
CA VAL A 192 6.61 -2.71 -9.51
C VAL A 192 7.54 -3.59 -10.34
N TYR A 193 6.96 -4.45 -11.14
CA TYR A 193 7.66 -5.37 -12.05
C TYR A 193 7.66 -4.76 -13.44
N ILE A 194 8.81 -4.33 -13.91
CA ILE A 194 8.98 -3.73 -15.23
C ILE A 194 9.62 -4.77 -16.14
N THR A 195 8.89 -5.19 -17.17
CA THR A 195 9.27 -6.25 -18.11
C THR A 195 9.25 -5.75 -19.53
N ARG A 196 9.71 -6.57 -20.44
CA ARG A 196 9.69 -6.28 -21.88
C ARG A 196 9.11 -7.47 -22.63
N GLY A 197 7.92 -7.33 -23.19
CA GLY A 197 7.25 -8.36 -23.99
C GLY A 197 6.89 -9.62 -23.20
N LYS A 198 6.75 -9.53 -21.86
CA LYS A 198 6.34 -10.64 -21.04
C LYS A 198 4.83 -10.85 -21.17
N GLN A 199 4.45 -11.98 -21.75
CA GLN A 199 3.04 -12.37 -21.82
C GLN A 199 2.70 -13.25 -20.61
N VAL A 200 1.61 -12.94 -19.95
CA VAL A 200 1.05 -13.69 -18.81
C VAL A 200 -0.45 -13.81 -18.96
N GLY A 201 -1.01 -14.89 -18.45
CA GLY A 201 -2.43 -15.18 -18.49
C GLY A 201 -2.97 -15.77 -17.20
N LEU A 202 -4.22 -16.17 -17.20
CA LEU A 202 -4.85 -16.81 -16.03
C LEU A 202 -4.05 -18.04 -15.60
N GLY A 203 -3.74 -18.12 -14.31
CA GLY A 203 -2.96 -19.21 -13.73
C GLY A 203 -1.45 -18.99 -13.73
N ASP A 204 -0.94 -18.00 -14.44
CA ASP A 204 0.48 -17.67 -14.45
C ASP A 204 0.91 -16.88 -13.21
N SER A 205 2.19 -16.97 -12.88
CA SER A 205 2.78 -16.17 -11.79
C SER A 205 3.16 -14.78 -12.27
N LEU A 206 2.75 -13.75 -11.51
CA LEU A 206 3.16 -12.36 -11.70
C LEU A 206 4.63 -12.12 -11.33
N VAL A 207 5.20 -12.98 -10.47
CA VAL A 207 6.47 -12.72 -9.76
C VAL A 207 7.57 -13.74 -10.06
N SER A 208 7.40 -14.53 -11.11
CA SER A 208 8.40 -15.50 -11.59
C SER A 208 9.36 -14.88 -12.60
#